data_18a95850a13cdf3fba1555f26aba7f39
#
_entry.id   18a95850a13cdf3fba1555f26aba7f39
#
_cell.length_a   1.000
_cell.length_b   1.000
_cell.length_c   1.000
_cell.angle_alpha   90.00
_cell.angle_beta   90.00
_cell.angle_gamma   90.00
#
_symmetry.space_group_name_H-M   'P 1'
#
loop_
_entity.id
_entity.type
_entity.pdbx_description
1 polymer ?
#
loop_
_entity_poly.entity_id
_entity_poly.type
_entity_poly.pdbx_seq_one_letter_code
_entity_poly.pdbx_strand_id
1 'polypeptide(L)'
;MLRAADTGIANMWVPMVMVGMNLVFSAACYPFGKLADHVSAEKLLTVSLVLLAASDFTFAFVSSVRGTVAGVVLWGLHLASSQGIFSLMVARAAPEHLRASAFGVFNLFSGADLLLAGIGAGTLWDFFGPTGTFAGGAVVALVMLMLTFKKAEQTATA
;
A
#
# COMPACT_ATOMS: atom_id res chain seq x y z
N MET A 1 -1.25 1.87 13.72
CA MET A 1 -1.78 1.95 15.09
C MET A 1 -0.67 2.17 16.10
N LEU A 2 0.26 1.23 16.29
CA LEU A 2 1.37 1.33 17.27
C LEU A 2 2.16 2.63 17.09
N ARG A 3 2.55 2.98 15.85
CA ARG A 3 3.28 4.22 15.57
C ARG A 3 2.53 5.48 16.00
N ALA A 4 1.20 5.51 15.88
CA ALA A 4 0.40 6.66 16.30
C ALA A 4 0.42 6.85 17.82
N ALA A 5 0.40 5.74 18.58
CA ALA A 5 0.55 5.78 20.03
C ALA A 5 1.95 6.30 20.46
N ASP A 6 3.01 5.87 19.76
CA ASP A 6 4.40 6.28 20.05
C ASP A 6 4.65 7.77 19.78
N THR A 7 3.88 8.42 18.90
CA THR A 7 4.06 9.84 18.53
C THR A 7 3.30 10.81 19.44
N GLY A 8 2.73 10.34 20.55
CA GLY A 8 2.06 11.16 21.54
C GLY A 8 0.58 11.41 21.28
N ILE A 9 -0.03 10.67 20.35
CA ILE A 9 -1.48 10.62 20.18
C ILE A 9 -2.05 9.82 21.35
N ALA A 10 -2.94 10.45 22.14
CA ALA A 10 -3.59 9.76 23.26
C ALA A 10 -4.32 8.50 22.74
N ASN A 11 -4.20 7.37 23.47
CA ASN A 11 -4.68 6.05 23.04
C ASN A 11 -6.15 6.05 22.61
N MET A 12 -6.98 6.89 23.19
CA MET A 12 -8.38 7.04 22.82
C MET A 12 -8.59 7.58 21.39
N TRP A 13 -7.60 8.32 20.83
CA TRP A 13 -7.67 8.89 19.48
C TRP A 13 -7.00 8.00 18.40
N VAL A 14 -6.28 6.96 18.82
CA VAL A 14 -5.62 6.03 17.87
C VAL A 14 -6.62 5.41 16.88
N PRO A 15 -7.84 4.99 17.27
CA PRO A 15 -8.84 4.52 16.31
C PRO A 15 -9.24 5.58 15.26
N MET A 16 -9.20 6.88 15.61
CA MET A 16 -9.52 7.96 14.67
C MET A 16 -8.49 8.08 13.54
N VAL A 17 -7.26 7.64 13.76
CA VAL A 17 -6.24 7.54 12.72
C VAL A 17 -6.68 6.56 11.62
N MET A 18 -7.30 5.42 11.99
CA MET A 18 -7.86 4.49 11.00
C MET A 18 -9.07 5.08 10.29
N VAL A 19 -9.94 5.79 10.99
CA VAL A 19 -11.08 6.48 10.38
C VAL A 19 -10.56 7.49 9.35
N GLY A 20 -9.57 8.31 9.71
CA GLY A 20 -8.94 9.28 8.81
C GLY A 20 -8.32 8.60 7.58
N MET A 21 -7.59 7.50 7.77
CA MET A 21 -7.04 6.71 6.67
C MET A 21 -8.13 6.21 5.72
N ASN A 22 -9.21 5.64 6.26
CA ASN A 22 -10.32 5.14 5.45
C ASN A 22 -11.08 6.25 4.72
N LEU A 23 -11.18 7.46 5.30
CA LEU A 23 -11.75 8.64 4.63
C LEU A 23 -10.89 9.05 3.43
N VAL A 24 -9.57 9.14 3.60
CA VAL A 24 -8.62 9.42 2.50
C VAL A 24 -8.74 8.34 1.43
N PHE A 25 -8.73 7.07 1.82
CA PHE A 25 -8.89 5.94 0.91
C PHE A 25 -10.20 6.06 0.10
N SER A 26 -11.34 6.25 0.76
CA SER A 26 -12.65 6.35 0.09
C SER A 26 -12.72 7.55 -0.85
N ALA A 27 -12.22 8.71 -0.42
CA ALA A 27 -12.21 9.91 -1.27
C ALA A 27 -11.30 9.75 -2.50
N ALA A 28 -10.18 9.03 -2.35
CA ALA A 28 -9.22 8.79 -3.40
C ALA A 28 -9.62 7.66 -4.37
N CYS A 29 -10.48 6.72 -3.96
CA CYS A 29 -10.93 5.61 -4.82
C CYS A 29 -11.54 6.09 -6.15
N TYR A 30 -12.38 7.13 -6.10
CA TYR A 30 -13.02 7.65 -7.31
C TYR A 30 -12.02 8.28 -8.30
N PRO A 31 -11.14 9.23 -7.92
CA PRO A 31 -10.16 9.78 -8.85
C PRO A 31 -9.17 8.74 -9.35
N PHE A 32 -8.70 7.82 -8.52
CA PHE A 32 -7.81 6.74 -8.97
C PHE A 32 -8.53 5.73 -9.87
N GLY A 33 -9.81 5.44 -9.63
CA GLY A 33 -10.64 4.64 -10.53
C GLY A 33 -10.72 5.25 -11.92
N LYS A 34 -11.06 6.55 -12.02
CA LYS A 34 -11.03 7.28 -13.30
C LYS A 34 -9.66 7.27 -13.96
N LEU A 35 -8.60 7.44 -13.18
CA LEU A 35 -7.23 7.41 -13.70
C LEU A 35 -6.88 6.04 -14.29
N ALA A 36 -7.35 4.96 -13.67
CA ALA A 36 -7.16 3.58 -14.15
C ALA A 36 -7.79 3.30 -15.52
N ASP A 37 -8.81 4.06 -15.90
CA ASP A 37 -9.44 3.94 -17.24
C ASP A 37 -8.57 4.55 -18.34
N HIS A 38 -7.68 5.50 -18.00
CA HIS A 38 -6.90 6.29 -18.97
C HIS A 38 -5.39 6.01 -18.92
N VAL A 39 -4.91 5.38 -17.86
CA VAL A 39 -3.47 5.15 -17.62
C VAL A 39 -3.21 3.65 -17.54
N SER A 40 -2.04 3.21 -18.03
CA SER A 40 -1.67 1.79 -17.93
C SER A 40 -1.55 1.35 -16.47
N ALA A 41 -1.92 0.10 -16.19
CA ALA A 41 -1.83 -0.50 -14.87
C ALA A 41 -0.40 -0.41 -14.28
N GLU A 42 0.62 -0.52 -15.11
CA GLU A 42 2.03 -0.41 -14.72
C GLU A 42 2.39 0.99 -14.18
N LYS A 43 1.92 2.06 -14.85
CA LYS A 43 2.15 3.43 -14.37
C LYS A 43 1.44 3.70 -13.05
N LEU A 44 0.23 3.20 -12.91
CA LEU A 44 -0.55 3.35 -11.69
C LEU A 44 0.06 2.54 -10.54
N LEU A 45 0.59 1.34 -10.82
CA LEU A 45 1.36 0.55 -9.87
C LEU A 45 2.64 1.28 -9.43
N THR A 46 3.34 1.92 -10.36
CA THR A 46 4.50 2.77 -10.04
C THR A 46 4.13 3.89 -9.08
N VAL A 47 3.05 4.62 -9.34
CA VAL A 47 2.53 5.67 -8.44
C VAL A 47 2.21 5.10 -7.06
N SER A 48 1.55 3.93 -7.02
CA SER A 48 1.23 3.24 -5.77
C SER A 48 2.47 2.88 -4.95
N LEU A 49 3.52 2.34 -5.59
CA LEU A 49 4.78 2.00 -4.93
C LEU A 49 5.54 3.22 -4.42
N VAL A 50 5.51 4.33 -5.17
CA VAL A 50 6.10 5.60 -4.73
C VAL A 50 5.37 6.14 -3.50
N LEU A 51 4.04 6.10 -3.48
CA LEU A 51 3.23 6.52 -2.33
C LEU A 51 3.51 5.63 -1.11
N LEU A 52 3.65 4.32 -1.31
CA LEU A 52 4.00 3.38 -0.24
C LEU A 52 5.38 3.70 0.34
N ALA A 53 6.40 3.82 -0.51
CA ALA A 53 7.75 4.15 -0.06
C ALA A 53 7.82 5.49 0.68
N ALA A 54 7.10 6.51 0.19
CA ALA A 54 7.01 7.81 0.85
C ALA A 54 6.32 7.74 2.21
N SER A 55 5.25 6.93 2.32
CA SER A 55 4.55 6.68 3.58
C SER A 55 5.47 5.99 4.60
N ASP A 56 6.11 4.90 4.19
CA ASP A 56 7.01 4.13 5.05
C ASP A 56 8.21 4.98 5.50
N PHE A 57 8.79 5.77 4.58
CA PHE A 57 9.86 6.71 4.92
C PHE A 57 9.40 7.75 5.95
N THR A 58 8.20 8.27 5.78
CA THR A 58 7.61 9.23 6.72
C THR A 58 7.42 8.59 8.10
N PHE A 59 6.88 7.38 8.17
CA PHE A 59 6.72 6.66 9.43
C PHE A 59 8.05 6.23 10.06
N ALA A 60 9.08 5.93 9.28
CA ALA A 60 10.40 5.58 9.81
C ALA A 60 11.10 6.76 10.48
N PHE A 61 11.08 7.94 9.84
CA PHE A 61 11.97 9.04 10.21
C PHE A 61 11.27 10.25 10.83
N VAL A 62 9.97 10.42 10.66
CA VAL A 62 9.24 11.58 11.20
C VAL A 62 8.43 11.18 12.43
N SER A 63 8.99 11.42 13.62
CA SER A 63 8.38 11.09 14.92
C SER A 63 7.53 12.24 15.46
N SER A 64 6.57 12.73 14.68
CA SER A 64 5.66 13.80 15.12
C SER A 64 4.21 13.50 14.71
N VAL A 65 3.24 14.09 15.39
CA VAL A 65 1.82 13.96 15.04
C VAL A 65 1.58 14.38 13.58
N ARG A 66 2.21 15.46 13.11
CA ARG A 66 2.10 15.91 11.71
C ARG A 66 2.67 14.86 10.74
N GLY A 67 3.80 14.25 11.08
CA GLY A 67 4.39 13.17 10.30
C GLY A 67 3.48 11.94 10.26
N THR A 68 2.88 11.57 11.39
CA THR A 68 1.91 10.47 11.45
C THR A 68 0.71 10.74 10.55
N VAL A 69 0.14 11.94 10.58
CA VAL A 69 -0.98 12.33 9.70
C VAL A 69 -0.56 12.28 8.22
N ALA A 70 0.61 12.82 7.86
CA ALA A 70 1.12 12.78 6.49
C ALA A 70 1.33 11.33 6.01
N GLY A 71 1.94 10.47 6.83
CA GLY A 71 2.12 9.05 6.53
C GLY A 71 0.79 8.32 6.32
N VAL A 72 -0.21 8.59 7.17
CA VAL A 72 -1.56 8.02 7.05
C VAL A 72 -2.25 8.45 5.75
N VAL A 73 -2.11 9.72 5.36
CA VAL A 73 -2.66 10.21 4.09
C VAL A 73 -1.98 9.51 2.91
N LEU A 74 -0.65 9.43 2.90
CA LEU A 74 0.10 8.74 1.86
C LEU A 74 -0.26 7.26 1.78
N TRP A 75 -0.43 6.59 2.92
CA TRP A 75 -0.88 5.20 2.99
C TRP A 75 -2.29 5.01 2.43
N GLY A 76 -3.24 5.89 2.78
CA GLY A 76 -4.59 5.86 2.24
C GLY A 76 -4.63 6.04 0.71
N LEU A 77 -3.80 6.95 0.17
CA LEU A 77 -3.63 7.15 -1.28
C LEU A 77 -3.00 5.92 -1.96
N HIS A 78 -1.98 5.30 -1.32
CA HIS A 78 -1.40 4.04 -1.80
C HIS A 78 -2.47 2.95 -1.91
N LEU A 79 -3.27 2.74 -0.87
CA LEU A 79 -4.34 1.74 -0.88
C LEU A 79 -5.36 2.01 -2.00
N ALA A 80 -5.78 3.26 -2.18
CA ALA A 80 -6.74 3.64 -3.22
C ALA A 80 -6.19 3.38 -4.63
N SER A 81 -4.90 3.65 -4.86
CA SER A 81 -4.26 3.41 -6.15
C SER A 81 -4.01 1.93 -6.44
N SER A 82 -3.66 1.12 -5.45
CA SER A 82 -3.31 -0.30 -5.62
C SER A 82 -4.53 -1.21 -5.73
N GLN A 83 -5.53 -1.06 -4.87
CA GLN A 83 -6.67 -1.99 -4.83
C GLN A 83 -7.50 -1.98 -6.12
N GLY A 84 -7.69 -0.80 -6.72
CA GLY A 84 -8.39 -0.68 -8.00
C GLY A 84 -7.67 -1.42 -9.14
N ILE A 85 -6.33 -1.33 -9.18
CA ILE A 85 -5.51 -1.98 -10.20
C ILE A 85 -5.59 -3.49 -10.09
N PHE A 86 -5.41 -4.05 -8.89
CA PHE A 86 -5.43 -5.49 -8.70
C PHE A 86 -6.79 -6.08 -9.06
N SER A 87 -7.88 -5.43 -8.65
CA SER A 87 -9.24 -5.83 -9.02
C SER A 87 -9.46 -5.81 -10.55
N LEU A 88 -8.98 -4.77 -11.23
CA LEU A 88 -9.06 -4.65 -12.68
C LEU A 88 -8.24 -5.74 -13.39
N MET A 89 -7.03 -6.04 -12.91
CA MET A 89 -6.18 -7.08 -13.47
C MET A 89 -6.83 -8.46 -13.34
N VAL A 90 -7.39 -8.79 -12.18
CA VAL A 90 -8.13 -10.05 -11.97
C VAL A 90 -9.34 -10.14 -12.88
N ALA A 91 -10.12 -9.05 -12.99
CA ALA A 91 -11.31 -9.02 -13.84
C ALA A 91 -10.99 -9.18 -15.34
N ARG A 92 -9.84 -8.65 -15.80
CA ARG A 92 -9.37 -8.79 -17.19
C ARG A 92 -8.75 -10.15 -17.49
N ALA A 93 -8.10 -10.77 -16.50
CA ALA A 93 -7.44 -12.06 -16.66
C ALA A 93 -8.42 -13.25 -16.69
N ALA A 94 -9.61 -13.10 -16.07
CA ALA A 94 -10.56 -14.20 -15.93
C ALA A 94 -11.72 -14.07 -16.92
N PRO A 95 -12.14 -15.20 -17.58
CA PRO A 95 -13.39 -15.27 -18.33
C PRO A 95 -14.59 -14.88 -17.46
N GLU A 96 -15.67 -14.36 -18.08
CA GLU A 96 -16.83 -13.84 -17.33
C GLU A 96 -17.44 -14.84 -16.35
N HIS A 97 -17.58 -16.09 -16.79
CA HIS A 97 -18.17 -17.16 -15.99
C HIS A 97 -17.26 -17.67 -14.84
N LEU A 98 -15.97 -17.32 -14.82
CA LEU A 98 -15.01 -17.69 -13.77
C LEU A 98 -14.54 -16.52 -12.91
N ARG A 99 -15.04 -15.30 -13.13
CA ARG A 99 -14.61 -14.11 -12.39
C ARG A 99 -14.76 -14.26 -10.88
N ALA A 100 -15.87 -14.80 -10.41
CA ALA A 100 -16.10 -15.02 -8.97
C ALA A 100 -15.03 -15.96 -8.38
N SER A 101 -14.71 -17.05 -9.06
CA SER A 101 -13.66 -17.99 -8.63
C SER A 101 -12.27 -17.35 -8.68
N ALA A 102 -11.97 -16.55 -9.70
CA ALA A 102 -10.70 -15.83 -9.80
C ALA A 102 -10.52 -14.83 -8.64
N PHE A 103 -11.56 -14.08 -8.29
CA PHE A 103 -11.53 -13.21 -7.11
C PHE A 103 -11.40 -14.01 -5.81
N GLY A 104 -12.03 -15.17 -5.71
CA GLY A 104 -11.87 -16.07 -4.56
C GLY A 104 -10.42 -16.53 -4.37
N VAL A 105 -9.78 -16.98 -5.44
CA VAL A 105 -8.36 -17.37 -5.45
C VAL A 105 -7.46 -16.18 -5.12
N PHE A 106 -7.70 -15.03 -5.75
CA PHE A 106 -6.94 -13.81 -5.48
C PHE A 106 -7.04 -13.40 -3.99
N ASN A 107 -8.24 -13.42 -3.42
CA ASN A 107 -8.43 -13.06 -2.01
C ASN A 107 -7.79 -14.08 -1.06
N LEU A 108 -7.76 -15.37 -1.42
CA LEU A 108 -7.06 -16.39 -0.65
C LEU A 108 -5.55 -16.12 -0.57
N PHE A 109 -4.92 -15.85 -1.72
CA PHE A 109 -3.49 -15.50 -1.77
C PHE A 109 -3.20 -14.18 -1.08
N SER A 110 -4.04 -13.16 -1.28
CA SER A 110 -3.90 -11.86 -0.60
C SER A 110 -4.03 -11.99 0.92
N GLY A 111 -4.91 -12.86 1.40
CA GLY A 111 -5.05 -13.13 2.84
C GLY A 111 -3.83 -13.85 3.41
N ALA A 112 -3.27 -14.82 2.68
CA ALA A 112 -2.03 -15.51 3.07
C ALA A 112 -0.83 -14.55 3.09
N ASP A 113 -0.70 -13.70 2.07
CA ASP A 113 0.32 -12.67 1.99
C ASP A 113 0.22 -11.67 3.15
N LEU A 114 -0.98 -11.20 3.46
CA LEU A 114 -1.23 -10.29 4.58
C LEU A 114 -0.83 -10.92 5.92
N LEU A 115 -1.08 -12.21 6.11
CA LEU A 115 -0.67 -12.96 7.30
C LEU A 115 0.85 -13.02 7.41
N LEU A 116 1.54 -13.40 6.33
CA LEU A 116 3.01 -13.48 6.29
C LEU A 116 3.65 -12.10 6.49
N ALA A 117 3.12 -11.08 5.83
CA ALA A 117 3.57 -9.70 6.01
C ALA A 117 3.36 -9.21 7.45
N GLY A 118 2.23 -9.58 8.08
CA GLY A 118 1.95 -9.25 9.48
C GLY A 118 2.93 -9.91 10.44
N ILE A 119 3.26 -11.19 10.23
CA ILE A 119 4.28 -11.90 11.03
C ILE A 119 5.65 -11.25 10.83
N GLY A 120 6.04 -10.98 9.59
CA GLY A 120 7.31 -10.33 9.26
C GLY A 120 7.42 -8.92 9.86
N ALA A 121 6.38 -8.11 9.71
CA ALA A 121 6.36 -6.77 10.29
C ALA A 121 6.37 -6.80 11.83
N GLY A 122 5.64 -7.74 12.45
CA GLY A 122 5.64 -7.92 13.90
C GLY A 122 7.03 -8.30 14.42
N THR A 123 7.69 -9.25 13.80
CA THR A 123 9.07 -9.64 14.19
C THR A 123 10.06 -8.49 14.01
N LEU A 124 9.99 -7.75 12.92
CA LEU A 124 10.82 -6.56 12.71
C LEU A 124 10.55 -5.49 13.78
N TRP A 125 9.30 -5.32 14.18
CA TRP A 125 8.92 -4.39 15.23
C TRP A 125 9.54 -4.76 16.58
N ASP A 126 9.50 -6.04 16.92
CA ASP A 126 10.03 -6.54 18.21
C ASP A 126 11.55 -6.43 18.29
N PHE A 127 12.29 -6.64 17.19
CA PHE A 127 13.75 -6.58 17.16
C PHE A 127 14.32 -5.20 16.86
N PHE A 128 13.69 -4.43 16.00
CA PHE A 128 14.24 -3.16 15.46
C PHE A 128 13.34 -1.94 15.71
N GLY A 129 12.19 -2.14 16.35
CA GLY A 129 11.23 -1.09 16.64
C GLY A 129 10.55 -0.49 15.40
N PRO A 130 9.83 0.64 15.57
CA PRO A 130 9.10 1.29 14.50
C PRO A 130 9.97 1.67 13.30
N THR A 131 11.12 2.26 13.55
CA THR A 131 12.05 2.72 12.51
C THR A 131 12.52 1.57 11.63
N GLY A 132 12.92 0.44 12.24
CA GLY A 132 13.38 -0.74 11.50
C GLY A 132 12.26 -1.37 10.65
N THR A 133 11.04 -1.46 11.19
CA THR A 133 9.90 -2.03 10.49
C THR A 133 9.54 -1.20 9.26
N PHE A 134 9.37 0.11 9.40
CA PHE A 134 9.00 0.97 8.28
C PHE A 134 10.16 1.19 7.30
N ALA A 135 11.42 1.23 7.77
CA ALA A 135 12.57 1.26 6.87
C ALA A 135 12.66 -0.02 6.03
N GLY A 136 12.39 -1.19 6.64
CA GLY A 136 12.28 -2.45 5.92
C GLY A 136 11.20 -2.44 4.84
N GLY A 137 10.01 -1.93 5.17
CA GLY A 137 8.90 -1.73 4.21
C GLY A 137 9.31 -0.81 3.04
N ALA A 138 9.94 0.33 3.35
CA ALA A 138 10.43 1.27 2.34
C ALA A 138 11.46 0.61 1.39
N VAL A 139 12.39 -0.20 1.92
CA VAL A 139 13.36 -0.95 1.11
C VAL A 139 12.65 -1.91 0.17
N VAL A 140 11.69 -2.69 0.66
CA VAL A 140 10.91 -3.61 -0.18
C VAL A 140 10.15 -2.85 -1.27
N ALA A 141 9.50 -1.74 -0.94
CA ALA A 141 8.79 -0.90 -1.91
C ALA A 141 9.73 -0.35 -2.99
N LEU A 142 10.93 0.10 -2.62
CA LEU A 142 11.93 0.58 -3.57
C LEU A 142 12.48 -0.52 -4.46
N VAL A 143 12.72 -1.72 -3.93
CA VAL A 143 13.13 -2.90 -4.74
C VAL A 143 12.05 -3.24 -5.76
N MET A 144 10.79 -3.29 -5.35
CA MET A 144 9.67 -3.54 -6.26
C MET A 144 9.53 -2.44 -7.32
N LEU A 145 9.76 -1.18 -6.95
CA LEU A 145 9.78 -0.06 -7.87
C LEU A 145 10.87 -0.21 -8.93
N MET A 146 12.09 -0.57 -8.54
CA MET A 146 13.20 -0.83 -9.47
C MET A 146 12.88 -1.99 -10.43
N LEU A 147 12.28 -3.07 -9.93
CA LEU A 147 11.87 -4.21 -10.76
C LEU A 147 10.80 -3.83 -11.77
N THR A 148 9.86 -2.97 -11.40
CA THR A 148 8.82 -2.46 -12.28
C THR A 148 9.41 -1.62 -13.42
N PHE A 149 10.35 -0.72 -13.13
CA PHE A 149 11.04 0.06 -14.15
C PHE A 149 11.85 -0.83 -15.11
N LYS A 150 12.61 -1.78 -14.59
CA LYS A 150 13.40 -2.71 -15.42
C LYS A 150 12.52 -3.52 -16.39
N LYS A 151 11.35 -3.96 -15.93
CA LYS A 151 10.39 -4.66 -16.78
C LYS A 151 9.81 -3.74 -17.87
N ALA A 152 9.47 -2.49 -17.54
CA ALA A 152 8.96 -1.53 -18.50
C ALA A 152 9.98 -1.23 -19.61
N GLU A 153 11.27 -1.12 -19.27
CA GLU A 153 12.36 -0.91 -20.23
C GLU A 153 12.53 -2.11 -21.18
N GLN A 154 12.44 -3.34 -20.67
CA GLN A 154 12.51 -4.55 -21.49
C GLN A 154 11.33 -4.66 -22.47
N THR A 155 10.13 -4.23 -22.08
CA THR A 155 8.95 -4.24 -22.96
C THR A 155 9.00 -3.15 -24.02
N ALA A 156 9.74 -2.06 -23.78
CA ALA A 156 9.90 -0.97 -24.74
C ALA A 156 10.98 -1.27 -25.84
N THR A 157 11.86 -2.23 -25.56
CA THR A 157 12.97 -2.63 -26.45
C THR A 157 12.68 -3.94 -27.24
N ALA A 158 11.56 -4.60 -26.97
CA ALA A 158 11.09 -5.80 -27.65
C ALA A 158 9.98 -5.49 -28.67
#